data_d0ef49835f28338979d7d7cf2b42d2a3
#
_entry.id   d0ef49835f28338979d7d7cf2b42d2a3
#
_cell.length_a   1.000
_cell.length_b   1.000
_cell.length_c   1.000
_cell.angle_alpha   90.00
_cell.angle_beta   90.00
_cell.angle_gamma   90.00
#
_symmetry.space_group_name_H-M   'P 1'
#
loop_
_entity.id
_entity.type
_entity.pdbx_description
1 polymer ?
#
loop_
_entity_poly.entity_id
_entity_poly.type
_entity_poly.pdbx_seq_one_letter_code
_entity_poly.pdbx_strand_id
1 'polypeptide(L)'
;MNKRTLQRLFSVLMALVMAVSLLTGCGTKNAENVEKQEDAQTIQVYLWTNNLYETYAPYIQSQLPDVNIEFIAGNNDLDFYKFLQENGGLPDIITCCRFSLHDAAPLKDSLMNLALTNEAGAVYNTYLNSFKNEDGSVNWLPVCADAHGFVVNRSLFEQYGIPLPTDYESFVSACQAFEKAGIRGFTADYIYDYTCMETLQGLSAAELTTTDGRKWRTAYSNPASTERVGLDDTVWPGAFERMAQFIQDTHLTADDLALNYDDVTGMFRNGEVAMYFGSSAGVKMFQDEGIDTIFLPFFSQNGESGS
;
A
#
# COMPACT_ATOMS: atom_id res chain seq x y z
N MET A 1 18.16 -35.21 -4.87
CA MET A 1 18.90 -34.46 -5.89
C MET A 1 19.55 -33.28 -5.20
N ASN A 2 20.88 -33.07 -5.36
CA ASN A 2 21.62 -32.09 -4.57
C ASN A 2 21.34 -30.66 -5.05
N LYS A 3 21.20 -29.69 -4.12
CA LYS A 3 20.87 -28.27 -4.42
C LYS A 3 21.75 -27.65 -5.53
N ARG A 4 23.02 -28.06 -5.58
CA ARG A 4 23.97 -27.61 -6.63
C ARG A 4 23.66 -28.18 -8.02
N THR A 5 23.04 -29.34 -8.11
CA THR A 5 22.64 -29.96 -9.39
C THR A 5 21.37 -29.28 -9.93
N LEU A 6 20.46 -28.84 -9.05
CA LEU A 6 19.26 -28.12 -9.41
C LEU A 6 19.58 -26.71 -9.94
N GLN A 7 20.52 -26.02 -9.30
CA GLN A 7 20.97 -24.69 -9.75
C GLN A 7 21.66 -24.74 -11.13
N ARG A 8 22.46 -25.77 -11.39
CA ARG A 8 23.12 -25.97 -12.70
C ARG A 8 22.12 -26.31 -13.80
N LEU A 9 21.08 -27.08 -13.50
CA LEU A 9 20.01 -27.40 -14.43
C LEU A 9 19.17 -26.15 -14.77
N PHE A 10 18.92 -25.28 -13.79
CA PHE A 10 18.19 -24.03 -14.00
C PHE A 10 18.99 -23.03 -14.85
N SER A 11 20.30 -22.90 -14.64
CA SER A 11 21.18 -22.04 -15.42
C SER A 11 21.32 -22.51 -16.87
N VAL A 12 21.36 -23.82 -17.11
CA VAL A 12 21.43 -24.40 -18.45
C VAL A 12 20.09 -24.24 -19.21
N LEU A 13 18.96 -24.37 -18.49
CA LEU A 13 17.62 -24.19 -19.08
C LEU A 13 17.39 -22.72 -19.49
N MET A 14 17.85 -21.77 -18.66
CA MET A 14 17.75 -20.33 -18.97
C MET A 14 18.64 -19.92 -20.16
N ALA A 15 19.83 -20.49 -20.28
CA ALA A 15 20.71 -20.27 -21.42
C ALA A 15 20.17 -20.89 -22.72
N LEU A 16 19.42 -21.99 -22.62
CA LEU A 16 18.79 -22.63 -23.80
C LEU A 16 17.58 -21.83 -24.31
N VAL A 17 16.82 -21.20 -23.41
CA VAL A 17 15.68 -20.34 -23.78
C VAL A 17 16.15 -19.06 -24.50
N MET A 18 17.28 -18.47 -24.07
CA MET A 18 17.88 -17.32 -24.76
C MET A 18 18.48 -17.67 -26.13
N ALA A 19 18.95 -18.90 -26.34
CA ALA A 19 19.53 -19.33 -27.61
C ALA A 19 18.45 -19.65 -28.66
N VAL A 20 17.24 -20.02 -28.29
CA VAL A 20 16.14 -20.34 -29.22
C VAL A 20 15.47 -19.08 -29.77
N SER A 21 15.52 -17.97 -29.05
CA SER A 21 14.97 -16.68 -29.53
C SER A 21 15.81 -15.99 -30.65
N LEU A 22 17.02 -16.49 -30.92
CA LEU A 22 17.90 -15.94 -31.96
C LEU A 22 17.80 -16.65 -33.32
N LEU A 23 16.97 -17.68 -33.49
CA LEU A 23 16.94 -18.53 -34.70
C LEU A 23 15.62 -18.49 -35.48
N THR A 24 14.65 -17.63 -35.17
CA THR A 24 13.43 -17.52 -35.97
C THR A 24 13.27 -16.14 -36.59
N GLY A 25 14.10 -15.84 -37.56
CA GLY A 25 14.01 -14.61 -38.32
C GLY A 25 14.36 -14.84 -39.78
N CYS A 26 13.45 -15.44 -40.55
CA CYS A 26 13.41 -15.28 -42.02
C CYS A 26 12.06 -15.72 -42.56
N GLY A 27 11.26 -14.76 -43.04
CA GLY A 27 10.00 -15.01 -43.72
C GLY A 27 9.38 -13.70 -44.23
N THR A 28 9.77 -13.31 -45.44
CA THR A 28 9.29 -12.16 -46.19
C THR A 28 7.79 -12.05 -46.34
N LYS A 29 7.20 -10.86 -46.12
CA LYS A 29 6.36 -10.11 -47.09
C LYS A 29 5.87 -8.78 -46.53
N ASN A 30 6.19 -7.72 -47.31
CA ASN A 30 5.54 -6.41 -47.39
C ASN A 30 5.04 -5.74 -46.12
N ALA A 31 5.90 -4.94 -45.50
CA ALA A 31 5.53 -3.86 -44.63
C ALA A 31 5.82 -2.54 -45.39
N GLU A 32 4.83 -1.69 -45.43
CA GLU A 32 5.01 -0.27 -45.76
C GLU A 32 6.06 0.29 -44.81
N ASN A 33 7.00 1.04 -45.40
CA ASN A 33 8.07 1.72 -44.67
C ASN A 33 7.51 2.69 -43.68
N VAL A 34 7.38 2.28 -42.43
CA VAL A 34 7.51 3.17 -41.27
C VAL A 34 9.02 3.18 -41.01
N GLU A 35 9.69 4.27 -41.38
CA GLU A 35 11.05 4.55 -40.94
C GLU A 35 11.05 4.46 -39.41
N LYS A 36 11.56 3.34 -38.85
CA LYS A 36 11.94 3.27 -37.44
C LYS A 36 13.01 4.32 -37.25
N GLN A 37 12.69 5.33 -36.47
CA GLN A 37 13.65 6.26 -35.93
C GLN A 37 14.66 5.41 -35.11
N GLU A 38 15.78 5.06 -35.72
CA GLU A 38 16.93 4.44 -35.06
C GLU A 38 17.43 5.49 -34.05
N ASP A 39 17.45 5.15 -32.77
CA ASP A 39 17.95 5.87 -31.57
C ASP A 39 16.91 6.48 -30.60
N ALA A 40 15.65 6.10 -30.64
CA ALA A 40 14.78 6.42 -29.50
C ALA A 40 15.15 5.54 -28.28
N GLN A 41 15.76 6.13 -27.28
CA GLN A 41 16.07 5.46 -26.02
C GLN A 41 14.77 4.92 -25.43
N THR A 42 14.73 3.61 -25.14
CA THR A 42 13.59 3.00 -24.44
C THR A 42 13.69 3.30 -22.96
N ILE A 43 12.64 3.85 -22.38
CA ILE A 43 12.52 4.09 -20.93
C ILE A 43 11.88 2.88 -20.29
N GLN A 44 12.57 2.24 -19.35
CA GLN A 44 12.05 1.10 -18.60
C GLN A 44 11.34 1.59 -17.33
N VAL A 45 10.06 1.22 -17.19
CA VAL A 45 9.21 1.60 -16.04
C VAL A 45 8.71 0.37 -15.32
N TYR A 46 9.14 0.19 -14.08
CA TYR A 46 8.67 -0.88 -13.21
C TYR A 46 7.49 -0.39 -12.35
N LEU A 47 6.33 -1.00 -12.55
CA LEU A 47 5.12 -0.74 -11.77
C LEU A 47 4.95 -1.82 -10.70
N TRP A 48 4.75 -1.41 -9.45
CA TRP A 48 4.84 -2.28 -8.27
C TRP A 48 3.73 -3.36 -8.18
N THR A 49 2.62 -3.20 -8.90
CA THR A 49 1.57 -4.23 -8.99
C THR A 49 1.08 -4.43 -10.41
N ASN A 50 0.52 -5.61 -10.69
CA ASN A 50 -0.15 -5.89 -11.96
C ASN A 50 -1.35 -4.96 -12.20
N ASN A 51 -2.05 -4.55 -11.15
CA ASN A 51 -3.18 -3.62 -11.26
C ASN A 51 -2.71 -2.25 -11.79
N LEU A 52 -1.62 -1.71 -11.26
CA LEU A 52 -1.02 -0.48 -11.80
C LEU A 52 -0.56 -0.68 -13.25
N TYR A 53 0.02 -1.82 -13.57
CA TYR A 53 0.42 -2.14 -14.94
C TYR A 53 -0.77 -2.13 -15.90
N GLU A 54 -1.86 -2.83 -15.57
CA GLU A 54 -3.05 -2.91 -16.42
C GLU A 54 -3.77 -1.57 -16.57
N THR A 55 -3.77 -0.75 -15.52
CA THR A 55 -4.52 0.51 -15.47
C THR A 55 -3.70 1.69 -15.99
N TYR A 56 -2.47 1.85 -15.51
CA TYR A 56 -1.67 3.05 -15.76
C TYR A 56 -0.77 2.97 -16.99
N ALA A 57 -0.24 1.79 -17.33
CA ALA A 57 0.64 1.67 -18.48
C ALA A 57 -0.03 2.11 -19.80
N PRO A 58 -1.26 1.67 -20.13
CA PRO A 58 -1.96 2.16 -21.32
C PRO A 58 -2.24 3.66 -21.28
N TYR A 59 -2.58 4.19 -20.10
CA TYR A 59 -2.82 5.62 -19.93
C TYR A 59 -1.57 6.45 -20.16
N ILE A 60 -0.45 6.10 -19.52
CA ILE A 60 0.84 6.81 -19.68
C ILE A 60 1.28 6.77 -21.14
N GLN A 61 1.22 5.62 -21.79
CA GLN A 61 1.59 5.48 -23.19
C GLN A 61 0.70 6.36 -24.11
N SER A 62 -0.58 6.50 -23.78
CA SER A 62 -1.49 7.37 -24.53
C SER A 62 -1.16 8.86 -24.38
N GLN A 63 -0.58 9.27 -23.26
CA GLN A 63 -0.15 10.65 -23.00
C GLN A 63 1.23 10.97 -23.64
N LEU A 64 2.03 9.93 -23.87
CA LEU A 64 3.40 10.03 -24.39
C LEU A 64 3.59 9.11 -25.62
N PRO A 65 2.83 9.34 -26.72
CA PRO A 65 2.80 8.42 -27.86
C PRO A 65 4.15 8.34 -28.60
N ASP A 66 4.96 9.39 -28.52
CA ASP A 66 6.26 9.48 -29.21
C ASP A 66 7.43 8.98 -28.35
N VAL A 67 7.16 8.56 -27.12
CA VAL A 67 8.17 8.02 -26.20
C VAL A 67 8.08 6.50 -26.21
N ASN A 68 9.22 5.84 -26.45
CA ASN A 68 9.28 4.39 -26.36
C ASN A 68 9.41 3.98 -24.89
N ILE A 69 8.33 3.45 -24.31
CA ILE A 69 8.28 3.04 -22.91
C ILE A 69 8.07 1.53 -22.84
N GLU A 70 8.93 0.85 -22.10
CA GLU A 70 8.78 -0.55 -21.74
C GLU A 70 8.24 -0.62 -20.31
N PHE A 71 6.97 -0.99 -20.16
CA PHE A 71 6.36 -1.21 -18.86
C PHE A 71 6.57 -2.64 -18.40
N ILE A 72 7.05 -2.81 -17.20
CA ILE A 72 7.33 -4.11 -16.59
C ILE A 72 6.55 -4.21 -15.28
N ALA A 73 5.87 -5.35 -15.09
CA ALA A 73 5.27 -5.66 -13.80
C ALA A 73 6.40 -5.87 -12.78
N GLY A 74 6.53 -4.93 -11.87
CA GLY A 74 7.57 -4.91 -10.85
C GLY A 74 7.16 -5.65 -9.58
N ASN A 75 7.82 -5.29 -8.51
CA ASN A 75 7.56 -5.83 -7.17
C ASN A 75 7.40 -4.67 -6.20
N ASN A 76 6.57 -4.88 -5.19
CA ASN A 76 6.38 -3.95 -4.07
C ASN A 76 7.51 -4.03 -3.02
N ASP A 77 8.43 -4.97 -3.17
CA ASP A 77 9.51 -5.21 -2.23
C ASP A 77 10.77 -4.41 -2.61
N LEU A 78 11.26 -3.56 -1.69
CA LEU A 78 12.52 -2.83 -1.87
C LEU A 78 13.73 -3.75 -1.99
N ASP A 79 13.72 -4.94 -1.40
CA ASP A 79 14.80 -5.90 -1.51
C ASP A 79 14.95 -6.42 -2.95
N PHE A 80 13.85 -6.47 -3.70
CA PHE A 80 13.91 -6.75 -5.13
C PHE A 80 14.71 -5.67 -5.89
N TYR A 81 14.49 -4.40 -5.62
CA TYR A 81 15.24 -3.31 -6.27
C TYR A 81 16.70 -3.25 -5.81
N LYS A 82 16.99 -3.56 -4.55
CA LYS A 82 18.36 -3.72 -4.05
C LYS A 82 19.08 -4.84 -4.79
N PHE A 83 18.40 -5.97 -4.99
CA PHE A 83 18.92 -7.10 -5.77
C PHE A 83 19.22 -6.68 -7.23
N LEU A 84 18.32 -5.93 -7.89
CA LEU A 84 18.55 -5.43 -9.24
C LEU A 84 19.76 -4.48 -9.29
N GLN A 85 19.87 -3.56 -8.33
CA GLN A 85 21.00 -2.64 -8.23
C GLN A 85 22.34 -3.38 -8.15
N GLU A 86 22.41 -4.47 -7.38
CA GLU A 86 23.61 -5.27 -7.20
C GLU A 86 23.96 -6.15 -8.42
N ASN A 87 22.97 -6.51 -9.26
CA ASN A 87 23.12 -7.51 -10.31
C ASN A 87 22.94 -7.01 -11.76
N GLY A 88 22.90 -5.74 -11.99
CA GLY A 88 22.78 -5.25 -13.37
C GLY A 88 22.28 -3.83 -13.50
N GLY A 89 21.89 -3.24 -12.41
CA GLY A 89 21.36 -1.88 -12.36
C GLY A 89 19.84 -1.81 -12.25
N LEU A 90 19.37 -0.64 -11.84
CA LEU A 90 17.94 -0.34 -11.75
C LEU A 90 17.39 0.02 -13.13
N PRO A 91 16.10 -0.21 -13.38
CA PRO A 91 15.40 0.39 -14.51
C PRO A 91 15.34 1.92 -14.34
N ASP A 92 14.95 2.64 -15.41
CA ASP A 92 14.95 4.10 -15.41
C ASP A 92 13.96 4.68 -14.40
N ILE A 93 12.80 4.03 -14.24
CA ILE A 93 11.78 4.43 -13.27
C ILE A 93 11.32 3.20 -12.48
N ILE A 94 11.32 3.33 -11.17
CA ILE A 94 10.80 2.33 -10.25
C ILE A 94 9.66 2.90 -9.42
N THR A 95 8.68 2.07 -9.12
CA THR A 95 7.60 2.40 -8.19
C THR A 95 7.58 1.39 -7.05
N CYS A 96 7.19 1.84 -5.88
CA CYS A 96 7.07 1.02 -4.69
C CYS A 96 5.95 1.56 -3.81
N CYS A 97 5.45 0.75 -2.90
CA CYS A 97 4.48 1.17 -1.91
C CYS A 97 4.89 0.69 -0.51
N ARG A 98 4.49 1.41 0.51
CA ARG A 98 4.68 1.03 1.92
C ARG A 98 6.14 0.76 2.31
N PHE A 99 6.98 1.78 2.24
CA PHE A 99 8.36 1.70 2.71
C PHE A 99 8.73 2.90 3.59
N SER A 100 9.74 2.73 4.41
CA SER A 100 10.38 3.84 5.13
C SER A 100 11.59 4.36 4.35
N LEU A 101 11.97 5.63 4.57
CA LEU A 101 13.22 6.15 4.02
C LEU A 101 14.46 5.39 4.53
N HIS A 102 14.38 4.81 5.73
CA HIS A 102 15.43 3.97 6.27
C HIS A 102 15.62 2.71 5.40
N ASP A 103 14.54 2.05 5.03
CA ASP A 103 14.58 0.85 4.19
C ASP A 103 15.04 1.17 2.76
N ALA A 104 14.72 2.37 2.27
CA ALA A 104 15.12 2.85 0.94
C ALA A 104 16.54 3.43 0.90
N ALA A 105 17.18 3.66 2.04
CA ALA A 105 18.50 4.29 2.12
C ALA A 105 19.59 3.62 1.24
N PRO A 106 19.65 2.29 1.09
CA PRO A 106 20.63 1.64 0.21
C PRO A 106 20.49 2.01 -1.28
N LEU A 107 19.30 2.43 -1.71
CA LEU A 107 19.02 2.80 -3.10
C LEU A 107 19.32 4.27 -3.38
N LYS A 108 19.53 5.11 -2.36
CA LYS A 108 19.59 6.56 -2.46
C LYS A 108 20.60 7.05 -3.51
N ASP A 109 21.81 6.49 -3.50
CA ASP A 109 22.89 6.94 -4.40
C ASP A 109 22.69 6.53 -5.86
N SER A 110 21.77 5.60 -6.13
CA SER A 110 21.39 5.15 -7.47
C SER A 110 20.16 5.88 -8.01
N LEU A 111 19.50 6.68 -7.20
CA LEU A 111 18.28 7.40 -7.56
C LEU A 111 18.56 8.90 -7.75
N MET A 112 17.90 9.48 -8.74
CA MET A 112 18.00 10.92 -9.00
C MET A 112 17.43 11.72 -7.82
N ASN A 113 18.07 12.86 -7.50
CA ASN A 113 17.49 13.82 -6.58
C ASN A 113 16.43 14.67 -7.30
N LEU A 114 15.19 14.51 -6.90
CA LEU A 114 14.01 15.14 -7.49
C LEU A 114 13.60 16.45 -6.77
N ALA A 115 14.30 16.85 -5.70
CA ALA A 115 13.90 17.97 -4.82
C ALA A 115 13.63 19.31 -5.53
N LEU A 116 14.27 19.54 -6.66
CA LEU A 116 14.16 20.79 -7.43
C LEU A 116 13.40 20.61 -8.77
N THR A 117 12.72 19.48 -8.97
CA THR A 117 11.91 19.26 -10.16
C THR A 117 10.55 19.96 -10.04
N ASN A 118 9.91 20.20 -11.17
CA ASN A 118 8.54 20.74 -11.20
C ASN A 118 7.55 19.79 -10.54
N GLU A 119 7.77 18.48 -10.71
CA GLU A 119 6.95 17.41 -10.15
C GLU A 119 6.99 17.44 -8.62
N ALA A 120 8.17 17.60 -8.02
CA ALA A 120 8.30 17.79 -6.57
C ALA A 120 7.59 19.05 -6.10
N GLY A 121 7.66 20.12 -6.88
CA GLY A 121 6.97 21.39 -6.61
C GLY A 121 5.43 21.28 -6.68
N ALA A 122 4.90 20.28 -7.38
CA ALA A 122 3.45 20.02 -7.47
C ALA A 122 2.92 19.18 -6.29
N VAL A 123 3.78 18.54 -5.52
CA VAL A 123 3.39 17.73 -4.35
C VAL A 123 3.21 18.63 -3.12
N TYR A 124 2.14 18.41 -2.37
CA TYR A 124 1.95 19.11 -1.10
C TYR A 124 3.12 18.87 -0.14
N ASN A 125 3.61 19.93 0.49
CA ASN A 125 4.77 19.87 1.38
C ASN A 125 4.66 18.84 2.49
N THR A 126 3.44 18.60 3.00
CA THR A 126 3.21 17.58 4.04
C THR A 126 3.63 16.20 3.58
N TYR A 127 3.28 15.82 2.35
CA TYR A 127 3.66 14.53 1.78
C TYR A 127 5.12 14.51 1.35
N LEU A 128 5.58 15.57 0.69
CA LEU A 128 6.96 15.67 0.22
C LEU A 128 7.97 15.57 1.37
N ASN A 129 7.67 16.20 2.52
CA ASN A 129 8.53 16.16 3.69
C ASN A 129 8.70 14.76 4.28
N SER A 130 7.74 13.86 4.07
CA SER A 130 7.85 12.46 4.50
C SER A 130 8.88 11.68 3.68
N PHE A 131 9.25 12.18 2.50
CA PHE A 131 10.25 11.58 1.59
C PHE A 131 11.56 12.38 1.51
N LYS A 132 11.73 13.36 2.38
CA LYS A 132 12.92 14.19 2.40
C LYS A 132 14.00 13.55 3.26
N ASN A 133 15.16 13.29 2.67
CA ASN A 133 16.34 12.82 3.38
C ASN A 133 16.93 13.91 4.29
N GLU A 134 17.80 13.55 5.22
CA GLU A 134 18.46 14.47 6.14
C GLU A 134 19.27 15.57 5.42
N ASP A 135 19.87 15.27 4.28
CA ASP A 135 20.61 16.22 3.44
C ASP A 135 19.69 17.11 2.57
N GLY A 136 18.39 16.96 2.68
CA GLY A 136 17.39 17.71 1.93
C GLY A 136 17.09 17.16 0.54
N SER A 137 17.73 16.08 0.11
CA SER A 137 17.41 15.41 -1.16
C SER A 137 16.07 14.67 -1.07
N VAL A 138 15.42 14.48 -2.22
CA VAL A 138 14.18 13.72 -2.38
C VAL A 138 14.39 12.76 -3.53
N ASN A 139 14.33 11.46 -3.27
CA ASN A 139 14.51 10.43 -4.30
C ASN A 139 13.20 9.72 -4.66
N TRP A 140 12.15 9.94 -3.88
CA TRP A 140 10.84 9.33 -4.06
C TRP A 140 9.75 10.41 -4.05
N LEU A 141 8.84 10.36 -5.02
CA LEU A 141 7.69 11.26 -5.06
C LEU A 141 6.42 10.45 -4.82
N PRO A 142 5.54 10.86 -3.90
CA PRO A 142 4.23 10.27 -3.75
C PRO A 142 3.37 10.62 -4.95
N VAL A 143 2.75 9.61 -5.58
CA VAL A 143 1.84 9.78 -6.73
C VAL A 143 0.38 9.68 -6.33
N CYS A 144 0.08 9.01 -5.23
CA CYS A 144 -1.26 8.90 -4.63
C CYS A 144 -1.14 8.67 -3.12
N ALA A 145 -2.24 8.86 -2.43
CA ALA A 145 -2.38 8.55 -1.01
C ALA A 145 -3.72 7.88 -0.77
N ASP A 146 -3.73 6.88 0.11
CA ASP A 146 -4.93 6.26 0.63
C ASP A 146 -5.15 6.68 2.08
N ALA A 147 -6.41 6.79 2.47
CA ALA A 147 -6.81 6.84 3.87
C ALA A 147 -7.23 5.44 4.32
N HIS A 148 -6.80 5.03 5.52
CA HIS A 148 -7.23 3.78 6.14
C HIS A 148 -8.25 4.06 7.23
N GLY A 149 -9.28 3.21 7.30
CA GLY A 149 -10.41 3.39 8.22
C GLY A 149 -11.44 2.30 8.04
N PHE A 150 -12.70 2.65 8.14
CA PHE A 150 -13.81 1.70 8.02
C PHE A 150 -14.44 1.81 6.62
N VAL A 151 -14.44 0.71 5.89
CA VAL A 151 -15.25 0.53 4.68
C VAL A 151 -16.61 -0.02 5.12
N VAL A 152 -17.68 0.68 4.76
CA VAL A 152 -19.02 0.49 5.33
C VAL A 152 -20.03 0.17 4.25
N ASN A 153 -20.79 -0.91 4.39
CA ASN A 153 -21.89 -1.25 3.52
C ASN A 153 -23.16 -0.49 3.95
N ARG A 154 -23.38 0.69 3.35
CA ARG A 154 -24.48 1.58 3.70
C ARG A 154 -25.84 0.91 3.46
N SER A 155 -25.98 0.07 2.45
CA SER A 155 -27.22 -0.67 2.19
C SER A 155 -27.64 -1.55 3.36
N LEU A 156 -26.69 -2.20 4.07
CA LEU A 156 -27.01 -2.98 5.26
C LEU A 156 -27.51 -2.09 6.39
N PHE A 157 -26.91 -0.93 6.61
CA PHE A 157 -27.36 0.03 7.62
C PHE A 157 -28.81 0.46 7.36
N GLU A 158 -29.13 0.79 6.12
CA GLU A 158 -30.49 1.16 5.70
C GLU A 158 -31.46 -0.01 5.85
N GLN A 159 -31.09 -1.20 5.41
CA GLN A 159 -31.91 -2.42 5.48
C GLN A 159 -32.32 -2.79 6.91
N TYR A 160 -31.38 -2.63 7.85
CA TYR A 160 -31.61 -3.00 9.27
C TYR A 160 -32.07 -1.81 10.12
N GLY A 161 -32.17 -0.62 9.55
CA GLY A 161 -32.55 0.61 10.27
C GLY A 161 -31.53 1.01 11.35
N ILE A 162 -30.26 0.66 11.16
CA ILE A 162 -29.17 1.00 12.06
C ILE A 162 -28.55 2.34 11.60
N PRO A 163 -28.39 3.34 12.47
CA PRO A 163 -27.75 4.60 12.11
C PRO A 163 -26.28 4.41 11.76
N LEU A 164 -25.78 5.16 10.76
CA LEU A 164 -24.35 5.21 10.47
C LEU A 164 -23.58 5.79 11.68
N PRO A 165 -22.44 5.21 12.04
CA PRO A 165 -21.65 5.69 13.17
C PRO A 165 -21.01 7.04 12.87
N THR A 166 -20.97 7.91 13.87
CA THR A 166 -20.36 9.25 13.84
C THR A 166 -19.26 9.42 14.88
N ASP A 167 -19.16 8.49 15.79
CA ASP A 167 -18.19 8.43 16.87
C ASP A 167 -17.98 6.97 17.31
N TYR A 168 -17.06 6.75 18.25
CA TYR A 168 -16.73 5.41 18.73
C TYR A 168 -17.91 4.70 19.42
N GLU A 169 -18.71 5.41 20.22
CA GLU A 169 -19.83 4.82 20.94
C GLU A 169 -20.93 4.34 19.96
N SER A 170 -21.24 5.14 18.96
CA SER A 170 -22.21 4.77 17.90
C SER A 170 -21.65 3.66 17.00
N PHE A 171 -20.33 3.60 16.77
CA PHE A 171 -19.68 2.49 16.07
C PHE A 171 -19.86 1.17 16.83
N VAL A 172 -19.56 1.14 18.11
CA VAL A 172 -19.77 -0.04 18.96
C VAL A 172 -21.24 -0.45 19.01
N SER A 173 -22.14 0.53 19.15
CA SER A 173 -23.59 0.30 19.13
C SER A 173 -24.06 -0.31 17.82
N ALA A 174 -23.52 0.12 16.70
CA ALA A 174 -23.83 -0.45 15.37
C ALA A 174 -23.32 -1.89 15.27
N CYS A 175 -22.09 -2.20 15.71
CA CYS A 175 -21.57 -3.57 15.75
C CYS A 175 -22.50 -4.49 16.53
N GLN A 176 -22.89 -4.10 17.73
CA GLN A 176 -23.79 -4.89 18.58
C GLN A 176 -25.21 -5.05 17.96
N ALA A 177 -25.70 -4.05 17.25
CA ALA A 177 -26.98 -4.13 16.56
C ALA A 177 -26.96 -5.13 15.41
N PHE A 178 -25.91 -5.14 14.60
CA PHE A 178 -25.71 -6.10 13.52
C PHE A 178 -25.57 -7.52 14.07
N GLU A 179 -24.82 -7.73 15.13
CA GLU A 179 -24.68 -9.06 15.75
C GLU A 179 -26.01 -9.63 16.23
N LYS A 180 -26.88 -8.79 16.82
CA LYS A 180 -28.25 -9.20 17.21
C LYS A 180 -29.10 -9.57 15.98
N ALA A 181 -28.78 -9.01 14.81
CA ALA A 181 -29.42 -9.35 13.55
C ALA A 181 -28.78 -10.56 12.85
N GLY A 182 -27.73 -11.16 13.43
CA GLY A 182 -27.03 -12.31 12.87
C GLY A 182 -26.00 -11.94 11.80
N ILE A 183 -25.61 -10.67 11.71
CA ILE A 183 -24.59 -10.15 10.80
C ILE A 183 -23.39 -9.69 11.62
N ARG A 184 -22.19 -9.96 11.13
CA ARG A 184 -20.98 -9.46 11.79
C ARG A 184 -20.92 -7.93 11.67
N GLY A 185 -20.71 -7.24 12.79
CA GLY A 185 -20.62 -5.78 12.80
C GLY A 185 -19.34 -5.27 12.15
N PHE A 186 -18.21 -5.87 12.52
CA PHE A 186 -16.88 -5.48 12.07
C PHE A 186 -15.95 -6.68 11.93
N THR A 187 -15.00 -6.62 10.98
CA THR A 187 -13.83 -7.51 10.87
C THR A 187 -12.67 -6.84 10.16
N ALA A 188 -11.52 -7.52 10.06
CA ALA A 188 -10.36 -7.10 9.27
C ALA A 188 -9.51 -8.30 8.86
N ASP A 189 -8.61 -8.08 7.91
CA ASP A 189 -7.65 -9.06 7.39
C ASP A 189 -6.42 -9.17 8.31
N TYR A 190 -6.65 -9.52 9.57
CA TYR A 190 -5.63 -9.52 10.64
C TYR A 190 -4.59 -10.63 10.53
N ILE A 191 -4.61 -11.47 9.49
CA ILE A 191 -3.49 -12.33 9.15
C ILE A 191 -2.23 -11.50 8.82
N TYR A 192 -2.42 -10.25 8.41
CA TYR A 192 -1.33 -9.34 8.10
C TYR A 192 -1.00 -8.46 9.31
N ASP A 193 0.25 -8.46 9.72
CA ASP A 193 0.74 -7.66 10.85
C ASP A 193 0.57 -6.15 10.61
N TYR A 194 0.71 -5.68 9.37
CA TYR A 194 0.49 -4.29 9.02
C TYR A 194 -0.96 -3.83 9.28
N THR A 195 -1.97 -4.69 9.05
CA THR A 195 -3.37 -4.37 9.35
C THR A 195 -3.57 -4.15 10.86
N CYS A 196 -2.95 -4.98 11.69
CA CYS A 196 -2.95 -4.80 13.15
C CYS A 196 -2.30 -3.46 13.54
N MET A 197 -1.15 -3.14 12.95
CA MET A 197 -0.42 -1.90 13.24
C MET A 197 -1.18 -0.66 12.77
N GLU A 198 -1.79 -0.69 11.60
CA GLU A 198 -2.57 0.41 11.05
C GLU A 198 -3.85 0.65 11.87
N THR A 199 -4.52 -0.42 12.33
CA THR A 199 -5.66 -0.31 13.25
C THR A 199 -5.23 0.35 14.56
N LEU A 200 -4.15 -0.12 15.18
CA LEU A 200 -3.60 0.47 16.41
C LEU A 200 -3.27 1.96 16.23
N GLN A 201 -2.62 2.32 15.13
CA GLN A 201 -2.26 3.70 14.81
C GLN A 201 -3.49 4.57 14.55
N GLY A 202 -4.49 4.05 13.84
CA GLY A 202 -5.75 4.75 13.55
C GLY A 202 -6.54 5.06 14.82
N LEU A 203 -6.70 4.08 15.70
CA LEU A 203 -7.36 4.26 17.01
C LEU A 203 -6.62 5.22 17.93
N SER A 204 -5.33 5.39 17.74
CA SER A 204 -4.44 6.22 18.56
C SER A 204 -3.94 7.48 17.84
N ALA A 205 -4.52 7.81 16.69
CA ALA A 205 -4.06 8.93 15.86
C ALA A 205 -4.06 10.27 16.63
N ALA A 206 -5.08 10.51 17.46
CA ALA A 206 -5.18 11.73 18.25
C ALA A 206 -3.97 11.91 19.19
N GLU A 207 -3.50 10.85 19.85
CA GLU A 207 -2.35 10.90 20.75
C GLU A 207 -1.03 10.92 20.01
N LEU A 208 -0.91 10.11 18.96
CA LEU A 208 0.32 10.04 18.13
C LEU A 208 0.62 11.35 17.41
N THR A 209 -0.39 12.18 17.17
CA THR A 209 -0.25 13.49 16.50
C THR A 209 -0.02 14.65 17.46
N THR A 210 -0.07 14.44 18.78
CA THR A 210 0.30 15.45 19.79
C THR A 210 1.77 15.84 19.67
N THR A 211 2.15 16.93 20.34
CA THR A 211 3.56 17.35 20.41
C THR A 211 4.45 16.25 20.99
N ASP A 212 4.01 15.57 22.03
CA ASP A 212 4.79 14.52 22.69
C ASP A 212 4.80 13.23 21.87
N GLY A 213 3.70 12.85 21.23
CA GLY A 213 3.67 11.75 20.27
C GLY A 213 4.60 11.98 19.08
N ARG A 214 4.67 13.21 18.55
CA ARG A 214 5.62 13.56 17.48
C ARG A 214 7.06 13.52 17.94
N LYS A 215 7.37 14.03 19.14
CA LYS A 215 8.72 13.94 19.74
C LYS A 215 9.15 12.48 19.88
N TRP A 216 8.25 11.64 20.44
CA TRP A 216 8.52 10.22 20.58
C TRP A 216 8.85 9.57 19.24
N ARG A 217 8.04 9.80 18.20
CA ARG A 217 8.28 9.24 16.85
C ARG A 217 9.62 9.69 16.29
N THR A 218 9.97 10.97 16.45
CA THR A 218 11.26 11.51 16.00
C THR A 218 12.43 10.84 16.73
N ALA A 219 12.34 10.69 18.04
CA ALA A 219 13.39 10.06 18.83
C ALA A 219 13.53 8.55 18.50
N TYR A 220 12.41 7.85 18.34
CA TYR A 220 12.38 6.43 17.99
C TYR A 220 12.95 6.15 16.59
N SER A 221 12.59 6.99 15.60
CA SER A 221 12.99 6.81 14.20
C SER A 221 14.41 7.27 13.90
N ASN A 222 15.04 8.03 14.81
CA ASN A 222 16.38 8.56 14.59
C ASN A 222 17.45 7.69 15.27
N PRO A 223 18.23 6.89 14.50
CA PRO A 223 19.30 6.05 15.05
C PRO A 223 20.38 6.84 15.76
N ALA A 224 20.55 8.13 15.41
CA ALA A 224 21.53 9.02 16.02
C ALA A 224 21.00 9.74 17.27
N SER A 225 19.73 9.54 17.64
CA SER A 225 19.15 10.11 18.85
C SER A 225 19.88 9.62 20.10
N THR A 226 20.21 10.56 20.97
CA THR A 226 20.72 10.26 22.31
C THR A 226 19.58 9.99 23.30
N GLU A 227 18.35 10.37 22.95
CA GLU A 227 17.15 10.09 23.71
C GLU A 227 16.72 8.65 23.42
N ARG A 228 16.61 7.84 24.49
CA ARG A 228 16.11 6.47 24.42
C ARG A 228 14.64 6.48 24.78
N VAL A 229 13.81 6.06 23.84
CA VAL A 229 12.36 5.92 24.02
C VAL A 229 11.94 4.48 23.72
N GLY A 230 10.95 4.00 24.43
CA GLY A 230 10.39 2.66 24.28
C GLY A 230 8.88 2.69 24.08
N LEU A 231 8.28 1.53 23.93
CA LEU A 231 6.82 1.38 23.81
C LEU A 231 6.11 1.51 25.17
N ASP A 232 6.83 1.54 26.26
CA ASP A 232 6.37 1.80 27.61
C ASP A 232 6.35 3.31 27.95
N ASP A 233 6.82 4.16 27.02
CA ASP A 233 6.84 5.61 27.16
C ASP A 233 5.61 6.28 26.53
N THR A 234 5.18 7.37 27.16
CA THR A 234 4.22 8.37 26.64
C THR A 234 2.86 7.81 26.22
N VAL A 235 2.62 7.71 24.90
CA VAL A 235 1.29 7.43 24.32
C VAL A 235 0.99 5.94 24.16
N TRP A 236 2.02 5.10 24.09
CA TRP A 236 1.85 3.70 23.68
C TRP A 236 1.11 2.81 24.69
N PRO A 237 1.30 2.92 26.01
CA PRO A 237 0.48 2.15 26.95
C PRO A 237 -1.02 2.37 26.72
N GLY A 238 -1.44 3.64 26.59
CA GLY A 238 -2.83 3.98 26.31
C GLY A 238 -3.30 3.51 24.91
N ALA A 239 -2.42 3.49 23.92
CA ALA A 239 -2.72 2.94 22.59
C ALA A 239 -3.02 1.44 22.64
N PHE A 240 -2.21 0.68 23.37
CA PHE A 240 -2.45 -0.76 23.57
C PHE A 240 -3.73 -1.04 24.36
N GLU A 241 -4.02 -0.23 25.40
CA GLU A 241 -5.27 -0.34 26.15
C GLU A 241 -6.49 -0.09 25.23
N ARG A 242 -6.44 0.92 24.35
CA ARG A 242 -7.50 1.19 23.36
C ARG A 242 -7.67 0.04 22.36
N MET A 243 -6.58 -0.53 21.88
CA MET A 243 -6.67 -1.69 20.99
C MET A 243 -7.31 -2.89 21.70
N ALA A 244 -6.93 -3.14 22.94
CA ALA A 244 -7.53 -4.21 23.74
C ALA A 244 -9.04 -3.97 23.94
N GLN A 245 -9.44 -2.72 24.23
CA GLN A 245 -10.85 -2.34 24.36
C GLN A 245 -11.59 -2.50 23.03
N PHE A 246 -11.01 -2.05 21.91
CA PHE A 246 -11.57 -2.20 20.58
C PHE A 246 -11.84 -3.66 20.21
N ILE A 247 -10.90 -4.57 20.51
CA ILE A 247 -11.06 -6.01 20.30
C ILE A 247 -12.26 -6.55 21.10
N GLN A 248 -12.43 -6.11 22.35
CA GLN A 248 -13.56 -6.52 23.17
C GLN A 248 -14.89 -5.96 22.65
N ASP A 249 -14.92 -4.67 22.30
CA ASP A 249 -16.13 -3.98 21.86
C ASP A 249 -16.63 -4.45 20.50
N THR A 250 -15.72 -4.91 19.63
CA THR A 250 -16.04 -5.46 18.30
C THR A 250 -16.15 -6.98 18.27
N HIS A 251 -16.00 -7.63 19.42
CA HIS A 251 -16.07 -9.08 19.59
C HIS A 251 -15.14 -9.86 18.65
N LEU A 252 -13.98 -9.27 18.30
CA LEU A 252 -12.96 -9.96 17.51
C LEU A 252 -12.44 -11.19 18.28
N THR A 253 -12.22 -12.26 17.54
CA THR A 253 -11.81 -13.56 18.10
C THR A 253 -10.48 -14.02 17.49
N ALA A 254 -9.95 -15.14 17.98
CA ALA A 254 -8.76 -15.75 17.39
C ALA A 254 -8.97 -16.17 15.91
N ASP A 255 -10.20 -16.47 15.52
CA ASP A 255 -10.51 -16.85 14.14
C ASP A 255 -10.35 -15.67 13.17
N ASP A 256 -10.55 -14.44 13.66
CA ASP A 256 -10.32 -13.21 12.86
C ASP A 256 -8.85 -13.02 12.48
N LEU A 257 -7.92 -13.52 13.30
CA LEU A 257 -6.48 -13.48 13.00
C LEU A 257 -6.06 -14.35 11.83
N ALA A 258 -6.94 -15.22 11.34
CA ALA A 258 -6.70 -16.08 10.18
C ALA A 258 -7.30 -15.52 8.88
N LEU A 259 -8.12 -14.46 8.97
CA LEU A 259 -8.76 -13.87 7.80
C LEU A 259 -7.76 -13.09 6.96
N ASN A 260 -7.76 -13.36 5.66
CA ASN A 260 -7.01 -12.59 4.66
C ASN A 260 -7.92 -11.59 3.94
N TYR A 261 -7.35 -10.79 3.03
CA TYR A 261 -8.06 -9.77 2.28
C TYR A 261 -9.23 -10.34 1.46
N ASP A 262 -9.05 -11.50 0.82
CA ASP A 262 -10.10 -12.11 0.00
C ASP A 262 -11.24 -12.64 0.86
N ASP A 263 -10.96 -13.20 2.03
CA ASP A 263 -11.97 -13.63 3.00
C ASP A 263 -12.83 -12.44 3.44
N VAL A 264 -12.21 -11.38 3.89
CA VAL A 264 -12.89 -10.17 4.40
C VAL A 264 -13.72 -9.48 3.32
N THR A 265 -13.14 -9.29 2.13
CA THR A 265 -13.86 -8.67 1.01
C THR A 265 -14.96 -9.55 0.47
N GLY A 266 -14.81 -10.88 0.54
CA GLY A 266 -15.86 -11.87 0.24
C GLY A 266 -17.03 -11.75 1.22
N MET A 267 -16.78 -11.72 2.52
CA MET A 267 -17.80 -11.51 3.54
C MET A 267 -18.56 -10.19 3.33
N PHE A 268 -17.84 -9.12 2.98
CA PHE A 268 -18.44 -7.80 2.73
C PHE A 268 -19.37 -7.84 1.48
N ARG A 269 -18.93 -8.46 0.38
CA ARG A 269 -19.74 -8.64 -0.84
C ARG A 269 -21.02 -9.45 -0.58
N ASN A 270 -20.92 -10.46 0.26
CA ASN A 270 -22.05 -11.33 0.61
C ASN A 270 -23.00 -10.69 1.63
N GLY A 271 -22.67 -9.53 2.20
CA GLY A 271 -23.45 -8.91 3.27
C GLY A 271 -23.33 -9.64 4.62
N GLU A 272 -22.30 -10.43 4.82
CA GLU A 272 -22.02 -11.18 6.05
C GLU A 272 -21.35 -10.32 7.12
N VAL A 273 -20.74 -9.20 6.71
CA VAL A 273 -20.15 -8.18 7.58
C VAL A 273 -20.57 -6.79 7.13
N ALA A 274 -20.91 -5.93 8.09
CA ALA A 274 -21.39 -4.58 7.83
C ALA A 274 -20.27 -3.58 7.58
N MET A 275 -19.14 -3.75 8.29
CA MET A 275 -17.97 -2.87 8.23
C MET A 275 -16.70 -3.70 8.28
N TYR A 276 -15.67 -3.25 7.56
CA TYR A 276 -14.34 -3.83 7.72
C TYR A 276 -13.26 -2.76 7.68
N PHE A 277 -12.08 -3.07 8.26
CA PHE A 277 -10.90 -2.24 8.08
C PHE A 277 -10.42 -2.32 6.63
N GLY A 278 -10.27 -1.16 6.00
CA GLY A 278 -9.79 -1.10 4.62
C GLY A 278 -9.34 0.31 4.21
N SER A 279 -8.91 0.42 2.96
CA SER A 279 -8.50 1.70 2.38
C SER A 279 -9.65 2.41 1.66
N SER A 280 -9.52 3.72 1.50
CA SER A 280 -10.46 4.54 0.72
C SER A 280 -10.57 4.09 -0.75
N ALA A 281 -9.51 3.48 -1.30
CA ALA A 281 -9.53 2.89 -2.65
C ALA A 281 -10.52 1.73 -2.77
N GLY A 282 -10.71 0.93 -1.71
CA GLY A 282 -11.65 -0.18 -1.67
C GLY A 282 -13.11 0.23 -1.88
N VAL A 283 -13.48 1.46 -1.50
CA VAL A 283 -14.84 1.96 -1.65
C VAL A 283 -15.30 1.94 -3.10
N LYS A 284 -14.46 2.47 -4.01
CA LYS A 284 -14.81 2.51 -5.43
C LYS A 284 -14.99 1.13 -6.03
N MET A 285 -14.17 0.18 -5.64
CA MET A 285 -14.27 -1.21 -6.11
C MET A 285 -15.66 -1.78 -5.83
N PHE A 286 -16.17 -1.64 -4.62
CA PHE A 286 -17.49 -2.16 -4.26
C PHE A 286 -18.63 -1.33 -4.87
N GLN A 287 -18.47 -0.02 -5.02
CA GLN A 287 -19.45 0.80 -5.73
C GLN A 287 -19.58 0.39 -7.21
N ASP A 288 -18.48 0.05 -7.87
CA ASP A 288 -18.48 -0.46 -9.24
C ASP A 288 -19.17 -1.86 -9.35
N GLU A 289 -19.14 -2.62 -8.28
CA GLU A 289 -19.88 -3.90 -8.13
C GLU A 289 -21.38 -3.70 -7.75
N GLY A 290 -21.81 -2.44 -7.56
CA GLY A 290 -23.19 -2.09 -7.21
C GLY A 290 -23.53 -2.16 -5.73
N ILE A 291 -22.53 -2.25 -4.85
CA ILE A 291 -22.68 -2.21 -3.40
C ILE A 291 -22.55 -0.77 -2.93
N ASP A 292 -23.59 -0.23 -2.29
CA ASP A 292 -23.55 1.12 -1.77
C ASP A 292 -22.60 1.22 -0.57
N THR A 293 -21.40 1.65 -0.85
CA THR A 293 -20.26 1.64 0.06
C THR A 293 -19.78 3.06 0.34
N ILE A 294 -19.48 3.34 1.60
CA ILE A 294 -18.87 4.59 2.04
C ILE A 294 -17.60 4.31 2.86
N PHE A 295 -16.80 5.35 3.06
CA PHE A 295 -15.63 5.32 3.92
C PHE A 295 -15.84 6.20 5.14
N LEU A 296 -15.49 5.67 6.32
CA LEU A 296 -15.50 6.42 7.57
C LEU A 296 -14.10 6.39 8.19
N PRO A 297 -13.65 7.48 8.82
CA PRO A 297 -12.38 7.51 9.52
C PRO A 297 -12.43 6.62 10.77
N PHE A 298 -11.27 6.32 11.35
CA PHE A 298 -11.23 5.78 12.70
C PHE A 298 -11.85 6.76 13.70
N PHE A 299 -12.64 6.23 14.60
CA PHE A 299 -13.21 6.98 15.72
C PHE A 299 -12.29 6.83 16.94
N SER A 300 -11.81 7.93 17.47
CA SER A 300 -11.11 7.95 18.74
C SER A 300 -12.10 7.67 19.86
N GLN A 301 -11.70 6.86 20.84
CA GLN A 301 -12.50 6.61 22.06
C GLN A 301 -12.73 7.89 22.89
N ASN A 302 -11.99 8.96 22.60
CA ASN A 302 -12.13 10.27 23.27
C ASN A 302 -13.07 11.23 22.50
N GLY A 303 -13.78 10.76 21.47
CA GLY A 303 -14.72 11.57 20.69
C GLY A 303 -14.08 12.44 19.61
N GLU A 304 -12.77 12.33 19.38
CA GLU A 304 -12.09 12.98 18.26
C GLU A 304 -12.00 12.02 17.09
N SER A 305 -12.36 12.49 15.88
CA SER A 305 -12.16 11.68 14.67
C SER A 305 -10.68 11.62 14.32
N GLY A 306 -10.11 10.42 14.29
CA GLY A 306 -8.77 10.18 13.74
C GLY A 306 -8.84 10.19 12.21
N SER A 307 -8.32 11.23 11.57
CA SER A 307 -8.15 11.30 10.12
C SER A 307 -6.68 11.44 9.75
#